data_aa57f463dcda835cf6266ef4b8cb7d4f
#
_entry.id   aa57f463dcda835cf6266ef4b8cb7d4f
#
_cell.length_a   1.000
_cell.length_b   1.000
_cell.length_c   1.000
_cell.angle_alpha   90.00
_cell.angle_beta   90.00
_cell.angle_gamma   90.00
#
_symmetry.space_group_name_H-M   'P 1'
#
loop_
_entity.id
_entity.type
_entity.pdbx_description
1 polymer ?
#
loop_
_entity_poly.entity_id
_entity_poly.type
_entity_poly.pdbx_seq_one_letter_code
_entity_poly.pdbx_strand_id
1 'polypeptide(L)'
;MALFFECMPKCVRKVLDTADIVREGISQQLYCTRYQTTMIRCLPHALTALLILCLCDGTAQTRAPSLSTTPSDEKPAAEVQHVSFVTEDGGLLYADVYGKGDRGVVLAHGGRFTKGSWEPQAQKLVAAGFRVLAFDFRGFGESHGPGDSDMFTAPMHLDVLAAVRYLRKNGAKTVAVVGSSFGGSAAADASIASQPGEINGLVLLAAEGNGPAERIKAPLLVIVARDDANDEGLRLPRIRPWFDKAPQPKKLLVLDGSAHAQFLFQTDQSDRVMREVLRFLSALTCVGDKC
;
A
#
# COMPACT_ATOMS: atom_id res chain seq x y z
N MET A 1 36.09 -13.54 18.30
CA MET A 1 35.26 -12.33 18.13
C MET A 1 36.05 -11.01 18.17
N ALA A 2 37.40 -11.05 18.09
CA ALA A 2 38.26 -9.87 18.18
C ALA A 2 38.97 -9.49 16.86
N LEU A 3 38.75 -10.19 15.76
CA LEU A 3 39.46 -10.01 14.48
C LEU A 3 38.63 -9.33 13.37
N PHE A 4 37.38 -8.93 13.67
CA PHE A 4 36.49 -8.25 12.68
C PHE A 4 36.49 -6.74 12.80
N PHE A 5 37.18 -6.16 13.78
CA PHE A 5 37.13 -4.73 14.06
C PHE A 5 38.24 -3.88 13.40
N GLU A 6 39.24 -4.51 12.78
CA GLU A 6 40.40 -3.77 12.23
C GLU A 6 40.26 -3.32 10.75
N CYS A 7 39.19 -3.71 10.05
CA CYS A 7 39.01 -3.38 8.61
C CYS A 7 37.93 -2.31 8.32
N MET A 8 37.47 -1.55 9.32
CA MET A 8 36.53 -0.46 9.07
C MET A 8 37.27 0.86 8.78
N PRO A 9 36.96 1.56 7.69
CA PRO A 9 37.52 2.88 7.39
C PRO A 9 37.27 3.87 8.52
N LYS A 10 38.25 4.71 8.84
CA LYS A 10 38.19 5.71 9.93
C LYS A 10 36.98 6.67 9.90
N CYS A 11 36.28 6.76 8.77
CA CYS A 11 35.06 7.57 8.61
C CYS A 11 33.82 6.99 9.32
N VAL A 12 33.77 5.69 9.59
CA VAL A 12 32.61 5.04 10.23
C VAL A 12 32.68 5.12 11.76
N ARG A 13 33.87 5.32 12.33
CA ARG A 13 34.05 5.47 13.79
C ARG A 13 33.49 6.80 14.34
N LYS A 14 33.31 7.83 13.50
CA LYS A 14 32.85 9.16 13.94
C LYS A 14 31.31 9.32 13.95
N VAL A 15 30.57 8.33 13.42
CA VAL A 15 29.09 8.39 13.33
C VAL A 15 28.41 7.77 14.57
N LEU A 16 29.18 7.17 15.48
CA LEU A 16 28.63 6.56 16.70
C LEU A 16 28.65 7.46 17.93
N ASP A 17 29.16 8.70 17.78
CA ASP A 17 29.10 9.70 18.88
C ASP A 17 27.93 10.68 18.62
N THR A 18 26.80 10.38 19.22
CA THR A 18 25.49 11.00 18.96
C THR A 18 25.31 12.38 19.58
N ALA A 19 26.36 13.07 20.02
CA ALA A 19 26.26 14.36 20.70
C ALA A 19 26.39 15.61 19.79
N ASP A 20 26.87 15.49 18.53
CA ASP A 20 27.19 16.64 17.68
C ASP A 20 26.27 16.87 16.46
N ILE A 21 25.21 16.07 16.27
CA ILE A 21 24.32 16.13 15.08
C ILE A 21 23.28 17.24 15.14
N VAL A 22 23.13 17.93 16.25
CA VAL A 22 22.04 18.92 16.44
C VAL A 22 22.43 20.35 16.01
N ARG A 23 23.62 20.61 15.49
CA ARG A 23 24.08 21.98 15.23
C ARG A 23 24.29 22.43 13.78
N GLU A 24 24.20 21.53 12.81
CA GLU A 24 24.33 21.94 11.40
C GLU A 24 23.20 21.33 10.56
N GLY A 25 22.23 22.16 10.17
CA GLY A 25 21.12 21.82 9.28
C GLY A 25 21.59 21.55 7.85
N ILE A 26 22.08 20.34 7.59
CA ILE A 26 22.42 19.87 6.24
C ILE A 26 21.37 18.83 5.82
N SER A 27 20.63 19.17 4.78
CA SER A 27 19.55 18.38 4.23
C SER A 27 19.99 16.97 3.83
N GLN A 28 19.17 15.97 4.15
CA GLN A 28 19.37 14.53 3.84
C GLN A 28 19.50 14.21 2.34
N GLN A 29 19.32 15.17 1.46
CA GLN A 29 19.33 14.98 0.01
C GLN A 29 20.73 14.77 -0.59
N LEU A 30 21.80 15.13 0.11
CA LEU A 30 23.18 14.97 -0.38
C LEU A 30 23.82 13.62 -0.07
N TYR A 31 23.19 12.77 0.71
CA TYR A 31 23.75 11.47 1.10
C TYR A 31 23.52 10.35 0.07
N CYS A 32 22.47 10.45 -0.74
CA CYS A 32 22.10 9.37 -1.68
C CYS A 32 22.95 9.38 -2.98
N THR A 33 23.49 10.51 -3.40
CA THR A 33 24.18 10.66 -4.69
C THR A 33 25.65 10.22 -4.67
N ARG A 34 26.26 10.06 -3.48
CA ARG A 34 27.68 9.71 -3.37
C ARG A 34 27.98 8.21 -3.26
N TYR A 35 26.98 7.38 -3.01
CA TYR A 35 27.16 5.93 -2.87
C TYR A 35 27.04 5.14 -4.19
N GLN A 36 26.45 5.71 -5.24
CA GLN A 36 26.31 5.04 -6.53
C GLN A 36 27.58 5.06 -7.39
N THR A 37 28.55 5.91 -7.12
CA THR A 37 29.75 6.06 -7.98
C THR A 37 30.94 5.19 -7.55
N THR A 38 30.90 4.53 -6.38
CA THR A 38 32.05 3.79 -5.83
C THR A 38 31.97 2.28 -6.04
N MET A 39 30.83 1.72 -6.50
CA MET A 39 30.67 0.27 -6.69
C MET A 39 31.00 -0.25 -8.10
N ILE A 40 31.38 0.61 -9.05
CA ILE A 40 31.63 0.20 -10.45
C ILE A 40 33.13 -0.09 -10.74
N ARG A 41 34.03 -0.02 -9.76
CA ARG A 41 35.47 -0.13 -10.01
C ARG A 41 36.18 -1.36 -9.45
N CYS A 42 35.48 -2.41 -9.04
CA CYS A 42 36.14 -3.65 -8.57
C CYS A 42 35.57 -4.88 -9.26
N LEU A 43 35.81 -5.03 -10.57
CA LEU A 43 35.88 -6.33 -11.24
C LEU A 43 36.79 -6.18 -12.47
N PRO A 44 37.96 -6.81 -12.44
CA PRO A 44 38.41 -7.46 -13.64
C PRO A 44 39.04 -8.84 -13.38
N HIS A 45 38.97 -9.67 -14.40
CA HIS A 45 39.77 -10.87 -14.68
C HIS A 45 39.35 -12.17 -14.01
N ALA A 46 38.45 -12.91 -14.66
CA ALA A 46 38.58 -14.35 -14.84
C ALA A 46 37.52 -14.86 -15.85
N LEU A 47 37.80 -14.81 -17.13
CA LEU A 47 37.10 -15.60 -18.16
C LEU A 47 38.01 -15.72 -19.38
N THR A 48 38.90 -16.70 -19.38
CA THR A 48 39.51 -17.25 -20.60
C THR A 48 39.68 -18.76 -20.42
N ALA A 49 39.26 -19.47 -21.49
CA ALA A 49 39.58 -20.84 -21.85
C ALA A 49 38.74 -21.97 -21.24
N LEU A 50 37.80 -22.51 -22.02
CA LEU A 50 37.92 -23.87 -22.54
C LEU A 50 36.85 -24.15 -23.65
N LEU A 51 37.25 -23.97 -24.91
CA LEU A 51 36.61 -24.62 -26.06
C LEU A 51 37.27 -25.98 -26.23
N ILE A 52 36.54 -27.06 -26.03
CA ILE A 52 36.92 -28.37 -26.54
C ILE A 52 35.75 -28.93 -27.34
N LEU A 53 35.99 -29.11 -28.64
CA LEU A 53 35.14 -29.85 -29.60
C LEU A 53 35.01 -31.32 -29.09
N CYS A 54 33.76 -31.81 -29.12
CA CYS A 54 33.50 -33.22 -29.39
C CYS A 54 32.37 -33.31 -30.44
N LEU A 55 32.80 -33.64 -31.63
CA LEU A 55 31.95 -34.19 -32.70
C LEU A 55 31.74 -35.66 -32.37
N CYS A 56 30.52 -36.11 -32.20
CA CYS A 56 30.14 -37.51 -32.36
C CYS A 56 28.70 -37.56 -32.91
N ASP A 57 28.56 -38.03 -34.11
CA ASP A 57 27.33 -38.42 -34.77
C ASP A 57 26.59 -39.50 -34.01
N GLY A 58 25.27 -39.41 -33.99
CA GLY A 58 24.42 -40.47 -33.41
C GLY A 58 22.96 -40.11 -33.51
N THR A 59 22.35 -40.37 -34.68
CA THR A 59 20.92 -40.30 -34.93
C THR A 59 20.12 -41.27 -34.07
N ALA A 60 19.31 -40.75 -33.13
CA ALA A 60 18.15 -41.46 -32.61
C ALA A 60 17.05 -40.46 -32.33
N GLN A 61 16.13 -40.30 -33.25
CA GLN A 61 14.89 -39.55 -33.08
C GLN A 61 13.94 -40.34 -32.16
N THR A 62 13.98 -40.10 -30.89
CA THR A 62 12.89 -40.47 -29.99
C THR A 62 11.94 -39.28 -29.87
N ARG A 63 10.79 -39.43 -30.51
CA ARG A 63 9.64 -38.52 -30.48
C ARG A 63 9.14 -38.45 -29.03
N ALA A 64 9.46 -37.36 -28.31
CA ALA A 64 8.86 -37.07 -27.03
C ALA A 64 7.36 -36.85 -27.20
N PRO A 65 6.50 -37.37 -26.29
CA PRO A 65 5.09 -37.04 -26.31
C PRO A 65 4.91 -35.56 -26.07
N SER A 66 4.20 -34.88 -27.00
CA SER A 66 3.75 -33.52 -26.82
C SER A 66 2.82 -33.47 -25.61
N LEU A 67 3.28 -32.92 -24.48
CA LEU A 67 2.42 -32.46 -23.42
C LEU A 67 1.52 -31.38 -24.01
N SER A 68 0.27 -31.72 -24.25
CA SER A 68 -0.79 -30.74 -24.50
C SER A 68 -0.91 -29.90 -23.24
N THR A 69 -0.34 -28.72 -23.24
CA THR A 69 -0.65 -27.66 -22.26
C THR A 69 -2.10 -27.27 -22.52
N THR A 70 -3.00 -27.75 -21.67
CA THR A 70 -4.35 -27.17 -21.55
C THR A 70 -4.15 -25.68 -21.27
N PRO A 71 -4.82 -24.78 -22.00
CA PRO A 71 -4.80 -23.38 -21.66
C PRO A 71 -5.36 -23.25 -20.23
N SER A 72 -4.60 -22.67 -19.33
CA SER A 72 -5.11 -22.27 -18.03
C SER A 72 -6.22 -21.24 -18.29
N ASP A 73 -7.43 -21.49 -17.79
CA ASP A 73 -8.55 -20.54 -17.75
C ASP A 73 -8.24 -19.34 -16.84
N GLU A 74 -7.08 -18.73 -17.01
CA GLU A 74 -6.71 -17.52 -16.28
C GLU A 74 -7.50 -16.37 -16.92
N LYS A 75 -8.53 -15.92 -16.19
CA LYS A 75 -9.33 -14.76 -16.60
C LYS A 75 -8.38 -13.60 -16.84
N PRO A 76 -8.45 -12.93 -18.00
CA PRO A 76 -7.55 -11.82 -18.31
C PRO A 76 -7.61 -10.76 -17.22
N ALA A 77 -6.46 -10.20 -16.86
CA ALA A 77 -6.36 -9.12 -15.88
C ALA A 77 -7.32 -7.98 -16.28
N ALA A 78 -7.95 -7.36 -15.30
CA ALA A 78 -8.85 -6.25 -15.58
C ALA A 78 -8.08 -5.10 -16.22
N GLU A 79 -8.67 -4.53 -17.28
CA GLU A 79 -8.13 -3.34 -17.94
C GLU A 79 -8.00 -2.19 -16.95
N VAL A 80 -6.87 -1.48 -17.00
CA VAL A 80 -6.55 -0.35 -16.13
C VAL A 80 -6.79 0.95 -16.90
N GLN A 81 -7.59 1.84 -16.33
CA GLN A 81 -7.78 3.19 -16.83
C GLN A 81 -6.99 4.18 -15.96
N HIS A 82 -6.01 4.87 -16.53
CA HIS A 82 -5.29 5.94 -15.87
C HIS A 82 -6.11 7.22 -15.90
N VAL A 83 -6.29 7.84 -14.73
CA VAL A 83 -7.13 9.03 -14.59
C VAL A 83 -6.46 10.04 -13.66
N SER A 84 -6.93 11.29 -13.73
CA SER A 84 -6.59 12.32 -12.76
C SER A 84 -7.84 13.09 -12.32
N PHE A 85 -7.80 13.65 -11.12
CA PHE A 85 -8.89 14.45 -10.58
C PHE A 85 -8.37 15.45 -9.54
N VAL A 86 -9.16 16.50 -9.32
CA VAL A 86 -8.77 17.63 -8.47
C VAL A 86 -9.36 17.46 -7.07
N THR A 87 -8.60 17.79 -6.04
CA THR A 87 -9.06 17.89 -4.65
C THR A 87 -9.77 19.21 -4.39
N GLU A 88 -10.51 19.31 -3.28
CA GLU A 88 -11.24 20.51 -2.88
C GLU A 88 -10.32 21.73 -2.67
N ASP A 89 -9.09 21.50 -2.23
CA ASP A 89 -8.07 22.53 -2.00
C ASP A 89 -7.14 22.77 -3.20
N GLY A 90 -7.47 22.20 -4.39
CA GLY A 90 -6.76 22.44 -5.65
C GLY A 90 -5.60 21.51 -5.93
N GLY A 91 -5.39 20.43 -5.14
CA GLY A 91 -4.43 19.38 -5.48
C GLY A 91 -4.85 18.60 -6.73
N LEU A 92 -3.90 18.09 -7.51
CA LEU A 92 -4.13 17.19 -8.65
C LEU A 92 -3.61 15.80 -8.32
N LEU A 93 -4.50 14.81 -8.34
CA LEU A 93 -4.17 13.43 -8.02
C LEU A 93 -4.27 12.54 -9.25
N TYR A 94 -3.34 11.58 -9.34
CA TYR A 94 -3.30 10.55 -10.37
C TYR A 94 -3.69 9.20 -9.79
N ALA A 95 -4.50 8.45 -10.53
CA ALA A 95 -5.07 7.20 -10.07
C ALA A 95 -5.24 6.18 -11.21
N ASP A 96 -5.36 4.93 -10.80
CA ASP A 96 -5.68 3.79 -11.65
C ASP A 96 -7.06 3.26 -11.28
N VAL A 97 -7.96 3.18 -12.27
CA VAL A 97 -9.30 2.64 -12.12
C VAL A 97 -9.35 1.26 -12.76
N TYR A 98 -9.83 0.27 -12.01
CA TYR A 98 -9.97 -1.12 -12.42
C TYR A 98 -11.44 -1.53 -12.41
N GLY A 99 -11.84 -2.28 -13.42
CA GLY A 99 -13.19 -2.85 -13.51
C GLY A 99 -14.30 -1.84 -13.67
N LYS A 100 -15.54 -2.31 -13.54
CA LYS A 100 -16.79 -1.55 -13.75
C LYS A 100 -17.79 -1.94 -12.67
N GLY A 101 -18.85 -1.17 -12.49
CA GLY A 101 -19.92 -1.48 -11.54
C GLY A 101 -20.29 -0.29 -10.67
N ASP A 102 -21.29 -0.47 -9.84
CA ASP A 102 -21.86 0.55 -8.96
C ASP A 102 -21.38 0.45 -7.50
N ARG A 103 -20.59 -0.61 -7.17
CA ARG A 103 -19.92 -0.76 -5.87
C ARG A 103 -18.46 -0.32 -6.00
N GLY A 104 -18.14 0.86 -5.48
CA GLY A 104 -16.81 1.45 -5.53
C GLY A 104 -15.94 1.08 -4.34
N VAL A 105 -14.64 0.90 -4.57
CA VAL A 105 -13.62 0.77 -3.52
C VAL A 105 -12.46 1.71 -3.84
N VAL A 106 -12.14 2.60 -2.92
CA VAL A 106 -10.92 3.43 -2.96
C VAL A 106 -9.82 2.73 -2.18
N LEU A 107 -8.63 2.61 -2.76
CA LEU A 107 -7.44 2.05 -2.14
C LEU A 107 -6.42 3.16 -1.86
N ALA A 108 -6.19 3.43 -0.57
CA ALA A 108 -5.31 4.48 -0.06
C ALA A 108 -4.03 3.85 0.50
N HIS A 109 -2.89 4.07 -0.18
CA HIS A 109 -1.62 3.40 0.13
C HIS A 109 -0.95 3.90 1.41
N GLY A 110 -0.05 3.09 1.97
CA GLY A 110 0.82 3.48 3.08
C GLY A 110 1.99 4.37 2.62
N GLY A 111 2.65 5.07 3.54
CA GLY A 111 3.68 6.05 3.24
C GLY A 111 4.94 5.52 2.52
N ARG A 112 5.11 4.20 2.40
CA ARG A 112 6.22 3.56 1.65
C ARG A 112 5.80 3.04 0.28
N PHE A 113 4.57 3.28 -0.14
CA PHE A 113 3.95 2.69 -1.31
C PHE A 113 3.43 3.76 -2.26
N THR A 114 2.96 3.33 -3.41
CA THR A 114 2.22 4.11 -4.40
C THR A 114 0.97 3.35 -4.81
N LYS A 115 0.11 3.94 -5.64
CA LYS A 115 -1.10 3.30 -6.19
C LYS A 115 -0.82 1.95 -6.83
N GLY A 116 0.33 1.79 -7.52
CA GLY A 116 0.70 0.54 -8.18
C GLY A 116 0.86 -0.65 -7.22
N SER A 117 1.17 -0.40 -5.95
CA SER A 117 1.30 -1.45 -4.93
C SER A 117 -0.01 -2.19 -4.63
N TRP A 118 -1.14 -1.64 -5.02
CA TRP A 118 -2.47 -2.21 -4.82
C TRP A 118 -2.95 -3.11 -5.97
N GLU A 119 -2.21 -3.23 -7.06
CA GLU A 119 -2.66 -3.96 -8.24
C GLU A 119 -3.15 -5.39 -7.93
N PRO A 120 -2.45 -6.24 -7.16
CA PRO A 120 -2.92 -7.60 -6.86
C PRO A 120 -4.24 -7.62 -6.09
N GLN A 121 -4.46 -6.68 -5.17
CA GLN A 121 -5.70 -6.56 -4.41
C GLN A 121 -6.82 -5.97 -5.26
N ALA A 122 -6.51 -5.01 -6.13
CA ALA A 122 -7.46 -4.43 -7.07
C ALA A 122 -8.04 -5.50 -8.00
N GLN A 123 -7.21 -6.38 -8.56
CA GLN A 123 -7.66 -7.49 -9.40
C GLN A 123 -8.61 -8.44 -8.65
N LYS A 124 -8.29 -8.80 -7.40
CA LYS A 124 -9.16 -9.64 -6.56
C LYS A 124 -10.50 -8.96 -6.26
N LEU A 125 -10.51 -7.66 -6.01
CA LEU A 125 -11.73 -6.88 -5.79
C LEU A 125 -12.57 -6.77 -7.06
N VAL A 126 -11.95 -6.55 -8.22
CA VAL A 126 -12.65 -6.55 -9.53
C VAL A 126 -13.27 -7.92 -9.83
N ALA A 127 -12.56 -9.00 -9.55
CA ALA A 127 -13.10 -10.36 -9.69
C ALA A 127 -14.34 -10.61 -8.82
N ALA A 128 -14.44 -9.89 -7.68
CA ALA A 128 -15.62 -9.89 -6.79
C ALA A 128 -16.70 -8.86 -7.18
N GLY A 129 -16.55 -8.17 -8.32
CA GLY A 129 -17.56 -7.26 -8.88
C GLY A 129 -17.50 -5.83 -8.34
N PHE A 130 -16.36 -5.40 -7.82
CA PHE A 130 -16.15 -4.01 -7.42
C PHE A 130 -15.51 -3.21 -8.56
N ARG A 131 -15.80 -1.91 -8.61
CA ARG A 131 -15.00 -0.90 -9.32
C ARG A 131 -13.99 -0.36 -8.33
N VAL A 132 -12.71 -0.44 -8.66
CA VAL A 132 -11.62 -0.10 -7.75
C VAL A 132 -10.87 1.12 -8.27
N LEU A 133 -10.55 2.05 -7.39
CA LEU A 133 -9.69 3.20 -7.65
C LEU A 133 -8.52 3.18 -6.67
N ALA A 134 -7.31 2.99 -7.18
CA ALA A 134 -6.07 3.19 -6.43
C ALA A 134 -5.45 4.51 -6.85
N PHE A 135 -5.12 5.39 -5.91
CA PHE A 135 -4.57 6.71 -6.20
C PHE A 135 -3.24 6.94 -5.47
N ASP A 136 -2.42 7.82 -6.02
CA ASP A 136 -1.27 8.36 -5.32
C ASP A 136 -1.69 9.60 -4.52
N PHE A 137 -1.37 9.61 -3.22
CA PHE A 137 -1.54 10.81 -2.40
C PHE A 137 -0.70 11.96 -2.94
N ARG A 138 -1.09 13.22 -2.63
CA ARG A 138 -0.24 14.38 -2.92
C ARG A 138 1.16 14.17 -2.38
N GLY A 139 2.19 14.56 -3.15
CA GLY A 139 3.60 14.29 -2.82
C GLY A 139 4.08 12.88 -3.18
N PHE A 140 3.23 12.03 -3.79
CA PHE A 140 3.61 10.70 -4.28
C PHE A 140 3.36 10.58 -5.79
N GLY A 141 4.25 9.89 -6.50
CA GLY A 141 4.17 9.74 -7.95
C GLY A 141 4.11 11.08 -8.66
N GLU A 142 3.08 11.27 -9.48
CA GLU A 142 2.81 12.55 -10.17
C GLU A 142 1.81 13.43 -9.41
N SER A 143 1.21 12.93 -8.32
CA SER A 143 0.22 13.65 -7.52
C SER A 143 0.85 14.78 -6.71
N HIS A 144 0.25 15.96 -6.74
CA HIS A 144 0.74 17.13 -6.04
C HIS A 144 -0.39 18.02 -5.53
N GLY A 145 -0.08 18.90 -4.60
CA GLY A 145 -1.07 19.82 -4.03
C GLY A 145 -0.56 20.60 -2.82
N PRO A 146 -1.40 21.45 -2.26
CA PRO A 146 -1.02 22.23 -1.08
C PRO A 146 -0.50 21.33 0.06
N GLY A 147 0.69 21.66 0.58
CA GLY A 147 1.31 20.94 1.70
C GLY A 147 1.97 19.61 1.36
N ASP A 148 2.14 19.23 0.07
CA ASP A 148 2.68 17.95 -0.39
C ASP A 148 4.15 17.68 -0.01
N SER A 149 4.86 18.70 0.47
CA SER A 149 6.24 18.56 0.97
C SER A 149 6.32 17.87 2.35
N ASP A 150 5.22 17.78 3.08
CA ASP A 150 5.17 17.13 4.39
C ASP A 150 3.88 16.30 4.55
N MET A 151 4.01 15.00 4.39
CA MET A 151 2.91 14.06 4.49
C MET A 151 2.23 14.01 5.88
N PHE A 152 2.86 14.52 6.94
CA PHE A 152 2.29 14.48 8.29
C PHE A 152 1.39 15.68 8.58
N THR A 153 1.58 16.79 7.89
CA THR A 153 0.79 18.02 8.07
C THR A 153 -0.16 18.31 6.91
N ALA A 154 0.07 17.71 5.75
CA ALA A 154 -0.79 17.87 4.58
C ALA A 154 -2.22 17.35 4.83
N PRO A 155 -3.25 17.97 4.25
CA PRO A 155 -4.65 17.59 4.43
C PRO A 155 -5.02 16.33 3.62
N MET A 156 -4.35 15.21 3.88
CA MET A 156 -4.46 13.95 3.12
C MET A 156 -5.88 13.37 3.10
N HIS A 157 -6.72 13.71 4.06
CA HIS A 157 -8.14 13.33 4.06
C HIS A 157 -8.92 13.93 2.87
N LEU A 158 -8.49 15.10 2.35
CA LEU A 158 -9.08 15.70 1.15
C LEU A 158 -8.79 14.88 -0.11
N ASP A 159 -7.63 14.20 -0.17
CA ASP A 159 -7.27 13.32 -1.27
C ASP A 159 -8.19 12.09 -1.30
N VAL A 160 -8.44 11.49 -0.13
CA VAL A 160 -9.37 10.37 0.02
C VAL A 160 -10.79 10.80 -0.39
N LEU A 161 -11.26 11.96 0.08
CA LEU A 161 -12.59 12.48 -0.28
C LEU A 161 -12.71 12.73 -1.77
N ALA A 162 -11.68 13.29 -2.42
CA ALA A 162 -11.66 13.50 -3.86
C ALA A 162 -11.76 12.17 -4.64
N ALA A 163 -11.05 11.13 -4.21
CA ALA A 163 -11.13 9.79 -4.79
C ALA A 163 -12.55 9.18 -4.64
N VAL A 164 -13.16 9.31 -3.47
CA VAL A 164 -14.54 8.87 -3.19
C VAL A 164 -15.53 9.60 -4.12
N ARG A 165 -15.43 10.93 -4.21
CA ARG A 165 -16.30 11.76 -5.05
C ARG A 165 -16.11 11.47 -6.53
N TYR A 166 -14.86 11.16 -6.95
CA TYR A 166 -14.58 10.73 -8.32
C TYR A 166 -15.35 9.45 -8.68
N LEU A 167 -15.27 8.41 -7.84
CA LEU A 167 -16.02 7.17 -8.09
C LEU A 167 -17.53 7.40 -8.13
N ARG A 168 -18.07 8.20 -7.21
CA ARG A 168 -19.50 8.53 -7.19
C ARG A 168 -19.95 9.28 -8.44
N LYS A 169 -19.20 10.31 -8.86
CA LYS A 169 -19.44 11.06 -10.09
C LYS A 169 -19.44 10.16 -11.33
N ASN A 170 -18.66 9.08 -11.29
CA ASN A 170 -18.53 8.10 -12.37
C ASN A 170 -19.44 6.87 -12.18
N GLY A 171 -20.51 6.97 -11.38
CA GLY A 171 -21.62 6.00 -11.32
C GLY A 171 -21.54 4.97 -10.19
N ALA A 172 -20.60 5.08 -9.25
CA ALA A 172 -20.62 4.25 -8.06
C ALA A 172 -21.72 4.70 -7.10
N LYS A 173 -22.65 3.80 -6.78
CA LYS A 173 -23.74 4.05 -5.81
C LYS A 173 -23.28 3.93 -4.38
N THR A 174 -22.36 3.01 -4.11
CA THR A 174 -21.70 2.83 -2.81
C THR A 174 -20.20 2.95 -2.99
N VAL A 175 -19.50 3.59 -2.04
CA VAL A 175 -18.04 3.69 -2.04
C VAL A 175 -17.52 3.35 -0.64
N ALA A 176 -16.65 2.33 -0.58
CA ALA A 176 -15.88 2.03 0.60
C ALA A 176 -14.42 2.46 0.41
N VAL A 177 -13.71 2.64 1.52
CA VAL A 177 -12.29 3.00 1.51
C VAL A 177 -11.49 1.92 2.24
N VAL A 178 -10.42 1.44 1.63
CA VAL A 178 -9.41 0.57 2.25
C VAL A 178 -8.13 1.38 2.37
N GLY A 179 -7.75 1.73 3.59
CA GLY A 179 -6.56 2.54 3.86
C GLY A 179 -5.51 1.77 4.65
N SER A 180 -4.25 1.97 4.31
CA SER A 180 -3.10 1.28 4.86
C SER A 180 -2.20 2.24 5.62
N SER A 181 -1.92 1.98 6.92
CA SER A 181 -1.01 2.81 7.73
C SER A 181 -1.38 4.29 7.63
N PHE A 182 -0.47 5.14 7.17
CA PHE A 182 -0.69 6.54 6.83
C PHE A 182 -1.98 6.78 6.02
N GLY A 183 -2.21 6.01 4.92
CA GLY A 183 -3.44 6.11 4.14
C GLY A 183 -4.69 5.64 4.91
N GLY A 184 -4.51 4.78 5.92
CA GLY A 184 -5.58 4.40 6.84
C GLY A 184 -5.98 5.55 7.77
N SER A 185 -5.01 6.28 8.31
CA SER A 185 -5.28 7.49 9.12
C SER A 185 -6.00 8.55 8.30
N ALA A 186 -5.53 8.81 7.07
CA ALA A 186 -6.19 9.73 6.13
C ALA A 186 -7.64 9.29 5.80
N ALA A 187 -7.88 7.97 5.64
CA ALA A 187 -9.19 7.41 5.37
C ALA A 187 -10.16 7.57 6.57
N ALA A 188 -9.65 7.38 7.79
CA ALA A 188 -10.42 7.60 9.00
C ALA A 188 -10.82 9.08 9.14
N ASP A 189 -9.88 9.99 8.96
CA ASP A 189 -10.12 11.43 9.02
C ASP A 189 -11.06 11.88 7.89
N ALA A 190 -10.97 11.28 6.69
CA ALA A 190 -11.92 11.49 5.60
C ALA A 190 -13.34 11.06 5.98
N SER A 191 -13.50 9.91 6.68
CA SER A 191 -14.81 9.48 7.18
C SER A 191 -15.39 10.47 8.19
N ILE A 192 -14.55 11.02 9.07
CA ILE A 192 -14.97 12.04 10.04
C ILE A 192 -15.42 13.33 9.34
N ALA A 193 -14.70 13.76 8.30
CA ALA A 193 -15.00 14.98 7.54
C ALA A 193 -16.14 14.83 6.53
N SER A 194 -16.40 13.60 6.05
CA SER A 194 -17.40 13.31 5.00
C SER A 194 -18.84 13.67 5.39
N GLN A 195 -19.73 13.74 4.41
CA GLN A 195 -21.18 13.75 4.69
C GLN A 195 -21.66 12.33 5.05
N PRO A 196 -22.74 12.20 5.86
CA PRO A 196 -23.33 10.89 6.13
C PRO A 196 -23.68 10.15 4.83
N GLY A 197 -23.22 8.89 4.71
CA GLY A 197 -23.42 8.06 3.52
C GLY A 197 -22.48 8.36 2.34
N GLU A 198 -21.58 9.32 2.44
CA GLU A 198 -20.57 9.60 1.41
C GLU A 198 -19.52 8.45 1.35
N ILE A 199 -19.12 7.91 2.50
CA ILE A 199 -18.33 6.70 2.64
C ILE A 199 -19.22 5.62 3.27
N ASN A 200 -19.40 4.49 2.58
CA ASN A 200 -20.28 3.41 3.01
C ASN A 200 -19.60 2.33 3.84
N GLY A 201 -18.28 2.29 3.87
CA GLY A 201 -17.51 1.35 4.66
C GLY A 201 -16.05 1.76 4.74
N LEU A 202 -15.40 1.41 5.85
CA LEU A 202 -14.01 1.79 6.12
C LEU A 202 -13.22 0.57 6.59
N VAL A 203 -12.15 0.25 5.88
CA VAL A 203 -11.18 -0.78 6.26
C VAL A 203 -9.84 -0.10 6.54
N LEU A 204 -9.33 -0.28 7.75
CA LEU A 204 -8.04 0.27 8.19
C LEU A 204 -7.05 -0.86 8.45
N LEU A 205 -5.93 -0.85 7.73
CA LEU A 205 -4.83 -1.79 7.93
C LEU A 205 -3.77 -1.14 8.80
N ALA A 206 -3.66 -1.59 10.05
CA ALA A 206 -2.70 -1.12 11.07
C ALA A 206 -2.72 0.41 11.25
N ALA A 207 -3.91 1.00 11.36
CA ALA A 207 -4.10 2.44 11.48
C ALA A 207 -5.25 2.79 12.42
N GLU A 208 -5.15 3.96 13.01
CA GLU A 208 -6.17 4.76 13.65
C GLU A 208 -6.24 6.16 13.00
N GLY A 209 -7.33 6.89 13.17
CA GLY A 209 -7.46 8.29 12.72
C GLY A 209 -6.80 9.27 13.70
N ASN A 210 -6.45 10.45 13.20
CA ASN A 210 -6.00 11.55 14.03
C ASN A 210 -7.18 12.21 14.77
N GLY A 211 -8.36 12.17 14.16
CA GLY A 211 -9.59 12.67 14.77
C GLY A 211 -10.27 11.67 15.72
N PRO A 212 -11.28 12.13 16.47
CA PRO A 212 -12.00 11.32 17.45
C PRO A 212 -12.80 10.20 16.78
N ALA A 213 -12.58 8.96 17.21
CA ALA A 213 -13.19 7.77 16.63
C ALA A 213 -14.72 7.78 16.69
N GLU A 214 -15.30 8.44 17.70
CA GLU A 214 -16.75 8.59 17.90
C GLU A 214 -17.44 9.31 16.72
N ARG A 215 -16.67 10.03 15.90
CA ARG A 215 -17.15 10.76 14.71
C ARG A 215 -17.04 9.98 13.41
N ILE A 216 -16.55 8.75 13.42
CA ILE A 216 -16.56 7.87 12.26
C ILE A 216 -18.03 7.67 11.80
N LYS A 217 -18.27 7.81 10.49
CA LYS A 217 -19.63 7.80 9.91
C LYS A 217 -19.95 6.55 9.12
N ALA A 218 -19.02 5.59 9.08
CA ALA A 218 -19.16 4.37 8.28
C ALA A 218 -18.93 3.13 9.16
N PRO A 219 -19.53 1.98 8.80
CA PRO A 219 -19.10 0.68 9.31
C PRO A 219 -17.58 0.53 9.24
N LEU A 220 -16.95 -0.04 10.27
CA LEU A 220 -15.50 -0.04 10.44
C LEU A 220 -14.94 -1.46 10.60
N LEU A 221 -13.96 -1.81 9.77
CA LEU A 221 -13.09 -2.98 9.96
C LEU A 221 -11.65 -2.49 10.20
N VAL A 222 -11.05 -2.86 11.32
CA VAL A 222 -9.63 -2.65 11.58
C VAL A 222 -8.91 -3.99 11.58
N ILE A 223 -7.80 -4.09 10.84
CA ILE A 223 -6.94 -5.28 10.78
C ILE A 223 -5.53 -4.86 11.19
N VAL A 224 -4.95 -5.56 12.17
CA VAL A 224 -3.60 -5.27 12.68
C VAL A 224 -2.92 -6.56 13.11
N ALA A 225 -1.61 -6.69 12.88
CA ALA A 225 -0.84 -7.77 13.45
C ALA A 225 -0.54 -7.49 14.94
N ARG A 226 -0.50 -8.54 15.76
CA ARG A 226 -0.32 -8.45 17.22
C ARG A 226 0.97 -7.74 17.61
N ASP A 227 2.05 -8.07 16.90
CA ASP A 227 3.41 -7.63 17.19
C ASP A 227 3.88 -6.51 16.24
N ASP A 228 2.95 -5.90 15.47
CA ASP A 228 3.25 -4.72 14.64
C ASP A 228 3.68 -3.55 15.54
N ALA A 229 4.91 -3.08 15.31
CA ALA A 229 5.55 -2.05 16.13
C ALA A 229 6.32 -1.03 15.27
N ASN A 230 6.54 0.14 15.83
CA ASN A 230 7.47 1.16 15.35
C ASN A 230 8.31 1.69 16.54
N ASP A 231 9.02 2.79 16.34
CA ASP A 231 9.87 3.39 17.36
C ASP A 231 9.10 3.82 18.62
N GLU A 232 7.78 4.00 18.52
CA GLU A 232 6.88 4.32 19.63
C GLU A 232 6.34 3.06 20.35
N GLY A 233 6.69 1.86 19.88
CA GLY A 233 6.26 0.57 20.42
C GLY A 233 5.16 -0.11 19.60
N LEU A 234 4.44 -1.03 20.24
CA LEU A 234 3.36 -1.80 19.62
C LEU A 234 2.19 -0.91 19.19
N ARG A 235 1.66 -1.12 18.00
CA ARG A 235 0.53 -0.35 17.46
C ARG A 235 -0.82 -0.79 18.04
N LEU A 236 -1.01 -2.07 18.31
CA LEU A 236 -2.29 -2.58 18.82
C LEU A 236 -2.75 -1.89 20.12
N PRO A 237 -1.87 -1.61 21.13
CA PRO A 237 -2.25 -0.87 22.32
C PRO A 237 -2.71 0.57 22.07
N ARG A 238 -2.30 1.21 20.96
CA ARG A 238 -2.77 2.54 20.56
C ARG A 238 -4.06 2.47 19.75
N ILE A 239 -4.13 1.53 18.80
CA ILE A 239 -5.28 1.35 17.90
C ILE A 239 -6.53 0.93 18.70
N ARG A 240 -6.40 0.03 19.70
CA ARG A 240 -7.53 -0.53 20.42
C ARG A 240 -8.37 0.52 21.16
N PRO A 241 -7.81 1.43 21.99
CA PRO A 241 -8.60 2.45 22.67
C PRO A 241 -9.31 3.40 21.72
N TRP A 242 -8.69 3.72 20.56
CA TRP A 242 -9.33 4.51 19.53
C TRP A 242 -10.48 3.71 18.89
N PHE A 243 -10.24 2.46 18.51
CA PHE A 243 -11.27 1.57 17.94
C PHE A 243 -12.44 1.38 18.91
N ASP A 244 -12.18 1.22 20.22
CA ASP A 244 -13.24 0.95 21.20
C ASP A 244 -14.25 2.10 21.29
N LYS A 245 -13.85 3.31 20.97
CA LYS A 245 -14.72 4.50 20.92
C LYS A 245 -15.50 4.67 19.62
N ALA A 246 -15.09 4.01 18.53
CA ALA A 246 -15.79 4.12 17.24
C ALA A 246 -17.22 3.56 17.34
N PRO A 247 -18.20 4.11 16.58
CA PRO A 247 -19.58 3.63 16.54
C PRO A 247 -19.69 2.19 15.99
N GLN A 248 -20.81 1.56 16.27
CA GLN A 248 -21.21 0.29 15.63
C GLN A 248 -21.83 0.58 14.24
N PRO A 249 -21.73 -0.36 13.28
CA PRO A 249 -21.06 -1.66 13.40
C PRO A 249 -19.54 -1.54 13.19
N LYS A 250 -18.77 -2.23 14.02
CA LYS A 250 -17.32 -2.27 13.92
C LYS A 250 -16.74 -3.65 14.24
N LYS A 251 -15.59 -3.98 13.65
CA LYS A 251 -14.83 -5.22 13.88
C LYS A 251 -13.35 -4.94 13.96
N LEU A 252 -12.68 -5.49 14.98
CA LEU A 252 -11.22 -5.54 15.07
C LEU A 252 -10.74 -6.97 14.81
N LEU A 253 -9.90 -7.15 13.81
CA LEU A 253 -9.20 -8.40 13.51
C LEU A 253 -7.74 -8.27 13.92
N VAL A 254 -7.33 -9.04 14.92
CA VAL A 254 -5.93 -9.15 15.31
C VAL A 254 -5.35 -10.41 14.68
N LEU A 255 -4.27 -10.26 13.94
CA LEU A 255 -3.52 -11.34 13.30
C LEU A 255 -2.26 -11.65 14.11
N ASP A 256 -1.73 -12.85 13.96
CA ASP A 256 -0.43 -13.17 14.51
C ASP A 256 0.70 -12.58 13.65
N GLY A 257 1.89 -12.37 14.26
CA GLY A 257 3.06 -11.81 13.60
C GLY A 257 3.16 -10.29 13.70
N SER A 258 4.13 -9.71 12.97
CA SER A 258 4.56 -8.32 13.07
C SER A 258 4.43 -7.52 11.77
N ALA A 259 3.80 -8.08 10.73
CA ALA A 259 3.68 -7.43 9.43
C ALA A 259 2.84 -6.16 9.53
N HIS A 260 3.38 -5.04 9.06
CA HIS A 260 2.73 -3.74 9.10
C HIS A 260 1.87 -3.49 7.86
N ALA A 261 0.58 -3.24 8.07
CA ALA A 261 -0.35 -2.66 7.09
C ALA A 261 -0.36 -3.45 5.75
N GLN A 262 0.04 -2.88 4.61
CA GLN A 262 0.05 -3.56 3.31
C GLN A 262 0.97 -4.78 3.27
N PHE A 263 2.00 -4.86 4.11
CA PHE A 263 2.84 -6.06 4.21
C PHE A 263 2.06 -7.29 4.70
N LEU A 264 0.88 -7.13 5.32
CA LEU A 264 -0.03 -8.23 5.65
C LEU A 264 -0.39 -9.09 4.41
N PHE A 265 -0.43 -8.47 3.23
CA PHE A 265 -0.68 -9.19 1.97
C PHE A 265 0.52 -9.97 1.43
N GLN A 266 1.68 -9.88 2.07
CA GLN A 266 2.91 -10.60 1.72
C GLN A 266 3.22 -11.73 2.72
N THR A 267 2.31 -11.99 3.68
CA THR A 267 2.44 -13.06 4.68
C THR A 267 1.61 -14.29 4.30
N ASP A 268 1.77 -15.38 5.02
CA ASP A 268 0.94 -16.59 4.95
C ASP A 268 -0.53 -16.32 5.31
N GLN A 269 -0.83 -15.19 5.96
CA GLN A 269 -2.19 -14.75 6.28
C GLN A 269 -2.85 -13.90 5.18
N SER A 270 -2.16 -13.64 4.08
CA SER A 270 -2.64 -12.80 2.96
C SER A 270 -4.06 -13.16 2.52
N ASP A 271 -4.33 -14.45 2.32
CA ASP A 271 -5.66 -14.90 1.90
C ASP A 271 -6.72 -14.69 2.98
N ARG A 272 -6.36 -14.82 4.26
CA ARG A 272 -7.25 -14.51 5.37
C ARG A 272 -7.61 -13.03 5.40
N VAL A 273 -6.62 -12.16 5.25
CA VAL A 273 -6.82 -10.71 5.17
C VAL A 273 -7.76 -10.37 4.03
N MET A 274 -7.47 -10.87 2.83
CA MET A 274 -8.30 -10.60 1.65
C MET A 274 -9.73 -11.12 1.79
N ARG A 275 -9.93 -12.32 2.32
CA ARG A 275 -11.28 -12.86 2.61
C ARG A 275 -12.05 -11.98 3.59
N GLU A 276 -11.43 -11.49 4.65
CA GLU A 276 -12.09 -10.61 5.63
C GLU A 276 -12.46 -9.25 5.04
N VAL A 277 -11.57 -8.67 4.23
CA VAL A 277 -11.85 -7.45 3.47
C VAL A 277 -13.03 -7.66 2.52
N LEU A 278 -13.01 -8.71 1.70
CA LEU A 278 -14.09 -9.04 0.77
C LEU A 278 -15.42 -9.29 1.48
N ARG A 279 -15.40 -10.06 2.59
CA ARG A 279 -16.61 -10.31 3.40
C ARG A 279 -17.21 -9.02 3.93
N PHE A 280 -16.38 -8.14 4.49
CA PHE A 280 -16.82 -6.85 4.99
C PHE A 280 -17.41 -5.99 3.88
N LEU A 281 -16.70 -5.80 2.76
CA LEU A 281 -17.14 -4.99 1.63
C LEU A 281 -18.43 -5.54 0.98
N SER A 282 -18.58 -6.86 0.91
CA SER A 282 -19.78 -7.50 0.33
C SER A 282 -21.00 -7.41 1.24
N ALA A 283 -20.81 -7.22 2.54
CA ALA A 283 -21.90 -7.02 3.49
C ALA A 283 -22.41 -5.57 3.54
N LEU A 284 -21.69 -4.63 2.89
CA LEU A 284 -22.13 -3.23 2.83
C LEU A 284 -23.34 -3.13 1.89
N THR A 285 -24.46 -2.70 2.43
CA THR A 285 -25.68 -2.39 1.67
C THR A 285 -25.81 -0.88 1.50
N CYS A 286 -26.58 -0.48 0.53
CA CYS A 286 -27.04 0.90 0.46
C CYS A 286 -27.82 1.25 1.73
N VAL A 287 -27.50 2.34 2.39
CA VAL A 287 -28.26 2.84 3.55
C VAL A 287 -29.45 3.62 3.04
N GLY A 288 -30.68 3.02 3.15
CA GLY A 288 -31.95 3.62 2.73
C GLY A 288 -32.22 3.56 1.23
N ASP A 289 -33.43 3.96 0.80
CA ASP A 289 -33.89 3.99 -0.59
C ASP A 289 -33.16 4.95 -1.53
N LYS A 290 -31.97 5.41 -1.15
CA LYS A 290 -31.10 6.30 -1.93
C LYS A 290 -29.85 5.57 -2.36
N CYS A 291 -30.01 4.61 -3.25
CA CYS A 291 -28.95 4.10 -4.11
C CYS A 291 -29.06 4.69 -5.49
#